data_41358bee44c0fc703f03a4ffb21390e1
#
_entry.id   41358bee44c0fc703f03a4ffb21390e1
#
_cell.length_a   1.000
_cell.length_b   1.000
_cell.length_c   1.000
_cell.angle_alpha   90.00
_cell.angle_beta   90.00
_cell.angle_gamma   90.00
#
_symmetry.space_group_name_H-M   'P 1'
#
loop_
_entity.id
_entity.type
_entity.pdbx_description
1 polymer ?
#
loop_
_entity_poly.entity_id
_entity_poly.type
_entity_poly.pdbx_seq_one_letter_code
_entity_poly.pdbx_strand_id
1 'polypeptide(L)'
;YFIFLEENNKIQLNFDYSKIWSWSINHPAEFWLSLIDYLGIKYKGSSSPVIEKDKSIYNQEFFKNIKVNYAENILSNLNSCPITFINELGFKKSYYKEDLVSKTSILANYFRSIGVKKGDRIAAVSVNSAETLIAFLAVNSIGAIWSSCSPDFGEVAILDRFNQIKPKVLLYSKIYLYGGKKFDIEKKIKNVINKIQSLEHTICINYPDKKQDEEIEGISLNSIFQKETYEGKIIYEENLFNDPMYILYSSGTTGKPKCIVHNTGGPLLQHIKEQQLHCDLKIGDKLFYYTTCGWMMWNWLITGLASGVSLVLYDGSPFYPEKETLFQIAEEEEITCFGTSAKFIDALRNDKVNILEKYNLGKLQSILSTGSPLISESFEYVYEFIKKDVHLASISGGTDIVSCFVGGNPMLPVYSGEIQSKCLGVDVDVFDEKSQSTLQKGELVCKSPLPSMPIGFWDDLNKEKYIKSYFAKFNNVWTQGDYAKISQNNGIVIYGRSDSTLNPGGIRIGTAEIYRSVEQIDEIVESIVVGQSWDNDTRIILFVKLQKDIELDQAIIDKIKNNIRSSNSIRHVPAKIIKVSDIPRTRSGKIAEITVRDIINGMKVKNLEALANPVCLSEYENIEELNN
;
A
#
# COMPACT_ATOMS: atom_id res chain seq x y z
N TYR A 1 -9.03 -3.62 24.21
CA TYR A 1 -7.60 -3.45 24.55
C TYR A 1 -7.41 -2.56 25.78
N PHE A 2 -8.16 -1.45 25.94
CA PHE A 2 -8.07 -0.62 27.14
C PHE A 2 -8.30 -1.44 28.42
N ILE A 3 -9.39 -2.20 28.50
CA ILE A 3 -9.70 -3.05 29.63
C ILE A 3 -8.57 -4.04 29.89
N PHE A 4 -8.08 -4.70 28.83
CA PHE A 4 -6.95 -5.63 28.94
C PHE A 4 -5.70 -4.97 29.56
N LEU A 5 -5.37 -3.74 29.14
CA LEU A 5 -4.23 -3.00 29.68
C LEU A 5 -4.43 -2.58 31.14
N GLU A 6 -5.64 -2.10 31.48
CA GLU A 6 -5.94 -1.69 32.86
C GLU A 6 -5.86 -2.87 33.83
N GLU A 7 -6.36 -4.04 33.42
CA GLU A 7 -6.32 -5.26 34.23
C GLU A 7 -4.91 -5.85 34.37
N ASN A 8 -4.13 -5.92 33.28
CA ASN A 8 -2.84 -6.61 33.27
C ASN A 8 -1.65 -5.69 33.60
N ASN A 9 -1.68 -4.42 33.18
CA ASN A 9 -0.58 -3.48 33.36
C ASN A 9 -0.80 -2.50 34.52
N LYS A 10 -1.95 -2.56 35.19
CA LYS A 10 -2.32 -1.69 36.33
C LYS A 10 -2.20 -0.19 36.02
N ILE A 11 -2.54 0.20 34.78
CA ILE A 11 -2.56 1.58 34.30
C ILE A 11 -3.99 2.08 34.20
N GLN A 12 -4.22 3.36 34.44
CA GLN A 12 -5.55 3.97 34.38
C GLN A 12 -5.67 4.84 33.14
N LEU A 13 -6.34 4.34 32.09
CA LEU A 13 -6.44 4.98 30.78
C LEU A 13 -7.78 5.72 30.59
N ASN A 14 -8.84 5.26 31.27
CA ASN A 14 -10.19 5.89 31.22
C ASN A 14 -10.76 6.02 29.80
N PHE A 15 -10.49 5.09 28.91
CA PHE A 15 -10.88 5.13 27.48
C PHE A 15 -10.43 6.40 26.73
N ASP A 16 -9.35 7.03 27.15
CA ASP A 16 -8.76 8.19 26.50
C ASP A 16 -7.66 7.77 25.54
N TYR A 17 -7.89 8.01 24.23
CA TYR A 17 -6.93 7.64 23.19
C TYR A 17 -5.58 8.33 23.34
N SER A 18 -5.56 9.58 23.78
CA SER A 18 -4.31 10.34 23.94
C SER A 18 -3.42 9.72 25.03
N LYS A 19 -4.04 9.19 26.08
CA LYS A 19 -3.32 8.52 27.17
C LYS A 19 -2.74 7.18 26.72
N ILE A 20 -3.51 6.34 26.01
CA ILE A 20 -3.00 5.07 25.52
C ILE A 20 -1.92 5.27 24.47
N TRP A 21 -2.10 6.25 23.55
CA TRP A 21 -1.06 6.59 22.59
C TRP A 21 0.21 7.05 23.29
N SER A 22 0.12 8.00 24.22
CA SER A 22 1.26 8.49 24.99
C SER A 22 1.96 7.36 25.77
N TRP A 23 1.20 6.48 26.41
CA TRP A 23 1.76 5.32 27.07
C TRP A 23 2.48 4.40 26.10
N SER A 24 1.90 4.12 24.94
CA SER A 24 2.46 3.21 23.94
C SER A 24 3.82 3.65 23.39
N ILE A 25 4.07 4.96 23.31
CA ILE A 25 5.35 5.51 22.85
C ILE A 25 6.38 5.72 23.96
N ASN A 26 5.91 5.95 25.20
CA ASN A 26 6.80 6.14 26.37
C ASN A 26 7.20 4.81 27.02
N HIS A 27 6.44 3.74 26.80
CA HIS A 27 6.68 2.39 27.31
C HIS A 27 6.66 1.35 26.17
N PRO A 28 7.51 1.52 25.13
CA PRO A 28 7.38 0.72 23.91
C PRO A 28 7.58 -0.78 24.16
N ALA A 29 8.44 -1.18 25.11
CA ALA A 29 8.65 -2.60 25.41
C ALA A 29 7.38 -3.24 26.01
N GLU A 30 6.78 -2.59 27.00
CA GLU A 30 5.53 -3.05 27.61
C GLU A 30 4.37 -3.04 26.61
N PHE A 31 4.29 -2.00 25.78
CA PHE A 31 3.26 -1.90 24.75
C PHE A 31 3.33 -3.05 23.73
N TRP A 32 4.48 -3.27 23.11
CA TRP A 32 4.62 -4.32 22.11
C TRP A 32 4.47 -5.72 22.70
N LEU A 33 4.93 -5.94 23.94
CA LEU A 33 4.72 -7.21 24.64
C LEU A 33 3.24 -7.45 24.93
N SER A 34 2.52 -6.45 25.45
CA SER A 34 1.09 -6.56 25.74
C SER A 34 0.26 -6.83 24.48
N LEU A 35 0.71 -6.33 23.32
CA LEU A 35 0.04 -6.60 22.03
C LEU A 35 0.21 -8.04 21.56
N ILE A 36 1.40 -8.63 21.70
CA ILE A 36 1.60 -10.05 21.35
C ILE A 36 0.61 -10.93 22.13
N ASP A 37 0.45 -10.65 23.42
CA ASP A 37 -0.45 -11.41 24.31
C ASP A 37 -1.93 -11.13 23.96
N TYR A 38 -2.30 -9.86 23.80
CA TYR A 38 -3.67 -9.47 23.49
C TYR A 38 -4.16 -10.01 22.14
N LEU A 39 -3.29 -9.94 21.11
CA LEU A 39 -3.60 -10.38 19.75
C LEU A 39 -3.46 -11.90 19.58
N GLY A 40 -3.01 -12.62 20.59
CA GLY A 40 -2.87 -14.08 20.57
C GLY A 40 -1.86 -14.57 19.54
N ILE A 41 -0.77 -13.83 19.32
CA ILE A 41 0.29 -14.23 18.38
C ILE A 41 0.96 -15.52 18.86
N LYS A 42 0.96 -16.55 18.02
CA LYS A 42 1.63 -17.82 18.30
C LYS A 42 3.13 -17.69 18.07
N TYR A 43 3.90 -17.99 19.10
CA TYR A 43 5.36 -17.98 19.02
C TYR A 43 5.99 -19.02 19.96
N LYS A 44 7.28 -19.26 19.80
CA LYS A 44 8.13 -20.07 20.70
C LYS A 44 9.30 -19.22 21.17
N GLY A 45 9.90 -19.61 22.30
CA GLY A 45 11.05 -18.92 22.87
C GLY A 45 10.69 -17.86 23.90
N SER A 46 11.63 -16.99 24.22
CA SER A 46 11.47 -15.93 25.21
C SER A 46 11.11 -14.59 24.55
N SER A 47 10.09 -13.92 25.06
CA SER A 47 9.72 -12.56 24.61
C SER A 47 10.68 -11.47 25.13
N SER A 48 11.64 -11.80 25.97
CA SER A 48 12.62 -10.85 26.51
C SER A 48 14.00 -11.05 25.87
N PRO A 49 14.72 -9.96 25.53
CA PRO A 49 14.27 -8.59 25.54
C PRO A 49 13.31 -8.28 24.38
N VAL A 50 12.33 -7.40 24.62
CA VAL A 50 11.40 -6.91 23.58
C VAL A 50 12.10 -5.96 22.62
N ILE A 51 12.87 -5.03 23.17
CA ILE A 51 13.68 -4.01 22.49
C ILE A 51 15.04 -3.96 23.16
N GLU A 52 16.12 -3.92 22.39
CA GLU A 52 17.46 -3.73 22.95
C GLU A 52 17.70 -2.24 23.26
N LYS A 53 18.29 -1.95 24.41
CA LYS A 53 18.65 -0.58 24.80
C LYS A 53 19.86 -0.09 24.00
N ASP A 54 19.96 1.22 23.85
CA ASP A 54 21.13 1.93 23.30
C ASP A 54 21.49 1.62 21.84
N LYS A 55 20.57 1.06 21.06
CA LYS A 55 20.73 0.90 19.62
C LYS A 55 20.09 2.06 18.85
N SER A 56 20.71 2.45 17.74
CA SER A 56 20.08 3.36 16.78
C SER A 56 18.81 2.74 16.19
N ILE A 57 17.85 3.58 15.80
CA ILE A 57 16.57 3.13 15.22
C ILE A 57 16.79 2.14 14.07
N TYR A 58 17.74 2.43 13.18
CA TYR A 58 18.02 1.60 11.99
C TYR A 58 18.72 0.26 12.30
N ASN A 59 19.17 0.03 13.54
CA ASN A 59 19.76 -1.22 14.01
C ASN A 59 18.92 -1.92 15.06
N GLN A 60 17.73 -1.39 15.37
CA GLN A 60 16.87 -1.98 16.38
C GLN A 60 16.31 -3.32 15.90
N GLU A 61 16.34 -4.30 16.78
CA GLU A 61 15.68 -5.59 16.65
C GLU A 61 14.61 -5.74 17.74
N PHE A 62 13.44 -6.21 17.33
CA PHE A 62 12.36 -6.53 18.26
C PHE A 62 12.33 -8.02 18.54
N PHE A 63 12.01 -8.41 19.78
CA PHE A 63 11.76 -9.79 20.17
C PHE A 63 12.82 -10.78 19.68
N LYS A 64 14.07 -10.49 19.89
CA LYS A 64 15.25 -11.22 19.36
C LYS A 64 15.21 -12.74 19.59
N ASN A 65 14.59 -13.19 20.69
CA ASN A 65 14.55 -14.58 21.10
C ASN A 65 13.22 -15.28 20.75
N ILE A 66 12.28 -14.59 20.09
CA ILE A 66 11.04 -15.19 19.63
C ILE A 66 11.26 -15.87 18.27
N LYS A 67 10.72 -17.07 18.15
CA LYS A 67 10.51 -17.78 16.88
C LYS A 67 9.04 -17.76 16.53
N VAL A 68 8.73 -17.36 15.32
CA VAL A 68 7.36 -17.20 14.81
C VAL A 68 7.27 -17.72 13.38
N ASN A 69 6.12 -18.27 13.00
CA ASN A 69 5.81 -18.56 11.60
C ASN A 69 4.57 -17.78 11.20
N TYR A 70 4.69 -16.98 10.15
CA TYR A 70 3.60 -16.15 9.66
C TYR A 70 2.41 -16.98 9.17
N ALA A 71 2.67 -18.02 8.36
CA ALA A 71 1.62 -18.89 7.83
C ALA A 71 0.88 -19.67 8.94
N GLU A 72 1.57 -20.07 10.01
CA GLU A 72 0.95 -20.70 11.18
C GLU A 72 -0.06 -19.76 11.85
N ASN A 73 0.30 -18.50 12.04
CA ASN A 73 -0.58 -17.48 12.64
C ASN A 73 -1.79 -17.18 11.75
N ILE A 74 -1.64 -17.17 10.44
CA ILE A 74 -2.74 -17.01 9.49
C ILE A 74 -3.67 -18.24 9.55
N LEU A 75 -3.13 -19.43 9.31
CA LEU A 75 -3.93 -20.65 9.08
C LEU A 75 -4.62 -21.15 10.36
N SER A 76 -4.10 -20.83 11.54
CA SER A 76 -4.73 -21.21 12.80
C SER A 76 -5.97 -20.39 13.15
N ASN A 77 -6.10 -19.18 12.62
CA ASN A 77 -7.20 -18.26 12.92
C ASN A 77 -8.30 -18.22 11.85
N LEU A 78 -8.21 -19.06 10.81
CA LEU A 78 -9.20 -19.12 9.74
C LEU A 78 -10.60 -19.47 10.24
N ASN A 79 -11.61 -18.75 9.76
CA ASN A 79 -13.01 -19.17 9.85
C ASN A 79 -13.36 -20.25 8.82
N SER A 80 -14.62 -20.70 8.76
CA SER A 80 -15.05 -21.80 7.88
C SER A 80 -14.92 -21.48 6.38
N CYS A 81 -15.23 -20.23 5.99
CA CYS A 81 -15.11 -19.75 4.60
C CYS A 81 -14.26 -18.47 4.57
N PRO A 82 -12.93 -18.58 4.60
CA PRO A 82 -12.06 -17.43 4.77
C PRO A 82 -11.92 -16.58 3.52
N ILE A 83 -12.19 -17.09 2.32
CA ILE A 83 -11.96 -16.36 1.07
C ILE A 83 -13.11 -16.53 0.10
N THR A 84 -13.55 -15.41 -0.47
CA THR A 84 -14.33 -15.36 -1.71
C THR A 84 -13.49 -14.66 -2.78
N PHE A 85 -13.26 -15.31 -3.92
CA PHE A 85 -12.64 -14.72 -5.10
C PHE A 85 -13.71 -14.33 -6.10
N ILE A 86 -13.60 -13.13 -6.66
CA ILE A 86 -14.49 -12.58 -7.70
C ILE A 86 -13.62 -11.98 -8.81
N ASN A 87 -14.03 -12.14 -10.07
CA ASN A 87 -13.42 -11.41 -11.17
C ASN A 87 -14.42 -10.47 -11.85
N GLU A 88 -13.93 -9.55 -12.65
CA GLU A 88 -14.77 -8.53 -13.34
C GLU A 88 -15.77 -9.08 -14.34
N LEU A 89 -15.68 -10.37 -14.73
CA LEU A 89 -16.64 -11.05 -15.59
C LEU A 89 -17.74 -11.80 -14.80
N GLY A 90 -17.83 -11.55 -13.48
CA GLY A 90 -18.84 -12.13 -12.59
C GLY A 90 -18.56 -13.58 -12.16
N PHE A 91 -17.38 -14.13 -12.44
CA PHE A 91 -17.00 -15.41 -11.88
C PHE A 91 -16.72 -15.27 -10.39
N LYS A 92 -17.34 -16.18 -9.59
CA LYS A 92 -17.20 -16.21 -8.12
C LYS A 92 -16.84 -17.61 -7.67
N LYS A 93 -15.91 -17.71 -6.71
CA LYS A 93 -15.50 -18.96 -6.09
C LYS A 93 -15.16 -18.76 -4.63
N SER A 94 -15.77 -19.57 -3.76
CA SER A 94 -15.44 -19.63 -2.33
C SER A 94 -14.39 -20.70 -2.06
N TYR A 95 -13.49 -20.40 -1.13
CA TYR A 95 -12.45 -21.31 -0.65
C TYR A 95 -12.67 -21.52 0.85
N TYR A 96 -12.71 -22.78 1.24
CA TYR A 96 -12.94 -23.19 2.62
C TYR A 96 -11.62 -23.40 3.35
N LYS A 97 -11.67 -23.38 4.66
CA LYS A 97 -10.50 -23.54 5.54
C LYS A 97 -9.69 -24.81 5.18
N GLU A 98 -10.40 -25.92 4.97
CA GLU A 98 -9.80 -27.22 4.65
C GLU A 98 -9.04 -27.17 3.32
N ASP A 99 -9.60 -26.50 2.31
CA ASP A 99 -8.92 -26.29 1.02
C ASP A 99 -7.63 -25.50 1.17
N LEU A 100 -7.67 -24.40 1.92
CA LEU A 100 -6.51 -23.53 2.14
C LEU A 100 -5.41 -24.25 2.89
N VAL A 101 -5.76 -24.95 3.96
CA VAL A 101 -4.81 -25.70 4.79
C VAL A 101 -4.19 -26.84 3.99
N SER A 102 -5.01 -27.66 3.31
CA SER A 102 -4.52 -28.80 2.54
C SER A 102 -3.64 -28.40 1.36
N LYS A 103 -4.07 -27.43 0.56
CA LYS A 103 -3.30 -26.94 -0.60
C LYS A 103 -2.01 -26.23 -0.19
N THR A 104 -2.03 -25.46 0.91
CA THR A 104 -0.81 -24.87 1.46
C THR A 104 0.18 -25.95 1.88
N SER A 105 -0.29 -27.01 2.56
CA SER A 105 0.55 -28.14 2.97
C SER A 105 1.17 -28.87 1.78
N ILE A 106 0.35 -29.22 0.80
CA ILE A 106 0.80 -29.90 -0.42
C ILE A 106 1.88 -29.08 -1.13
N LEU A 107 1.64 -27.78 -1.33
CA LEU A 107 2.58 -26.92 -2.03
C LEU A 107 3.86 -26.68 -1.22
N ALA A 108 3.78 -26.57 0.10
CA ALA A 108 4.94 -26.47 0.97
C ALA A 108 5.84 -27.72 0.89
N ASN A 109 5.23 -28.93 0.88
CA ASN A 109 5.95 -30.19 0.70
C ASN A 109 6.56 -30.30 -0.71
N TYR A 110 5.84 -29.86 -1.73
CA TYR A 110 6.37 -29.79 -3.09
C TYR A 110 7.59 -28.87 -3.17
N PHE A 111 7.55 -27.66 -2.58
CA PHE A 111 8.73 -26.79 -2.54
C PHE A 111 9.93 -27.46 -1.86
N ARG A 112 9.71 -28.18 -0.77
CA ARG A 112 10.79 -28.93 -0.11
C ARG A 112 11.34 -30.05 -1.03
N SER A 113 10.49 -30.77 -1.75
CA SER A 113 10.90 -31.86 -2.63
C SER A 113 11.76 -31.38 -3.81
N ILE A 114 11.52 -30.16 -4.30
CA ILE A 114 12.36 -29.54 -5.34
C ILE A 114 13.55 -28.74 -4.76
N GLY A 115 13.87 -28.94 -3.48
CA GLY A 115 15.06 -28.39 -2.83
C GLY A 115 14.99 -26.93 -2.42
N VAL A 116 13.79 -26.34 -2.29
CA VAL A 116 13.63 -25.00 -1.70
C VAL A 116 13.91 -25.07 -0.20
N LYS A 117 14.72 -24.14 0.29
CA LYS A 117 15.15 -24.03 1.68
C LYS A 117 14.78 -22.67 2.28
N LYS A 118 14.83 -22.58 3.61
CA LYS A 118 14.74 -21.31 4.33
C LYS A 118 15.70 -20.27 3.74
N GLY A 119 15.19 -19.07 3.48
CA GLY A 119 15.94 -17.96 2.91
C GLY A 119 16.04 -17.96 1.37
N ASP A 120 15.61 -19.04 0.67
CA ASP A 120 15.48 -19.00 -0.79
C ASP A 120 14.39 -18.01 -1.20
N ARG A 121 14.60 -17.28 -2.32
CA ARG A 121 13.61 -16.35 -2.85
C ARG A 121 12.72 -17.03 -3.84
N ILE A 122 11.41 -16.87 -3.64
CA ILE A 122 10.37 -17.31 -4.56
C ILE A 122 9.65 -16.06 -5.05
N ALA A 123 9.68 -15.85 -6.36
CA ALA A 123 9.03 -14.71 -7.01
C ALA A 123 7.68 -15.12 -7.63
N ALA A 124 6.76 -14.15 -7.74
CA ALA A 124 5.49 -14.36 -8.42
C ALA A 124 5.12 -13.18 -9.32
N VAL A 125 4.59 -13.48 -10.51
CA VAL A 125 3.88 -12.53 -11.36
C VAL A 125 2.45 -13.03 -11.47
N SER A 126 1.54 -12.52 -10.65
CA SER A 126 0.22 -13.13 -10.48
C SER A 126 -0.87 -12.14 -10.13
N VAL A 127 -2.11 -12.58 -10.36
CA VAL A 127 -3.33 -11.87 -9.98
C VAL A 127 -3.64 -12.01 -8.48
N ASN A 128 -4.51 -11.15 -7.96
CA ASN A 128 -5.00 -11.22 -6.58
C ASN A 128 -6.03 -12.35 -6.44
N SER A 129 -5.55 -13.59 -6.30
CA SER A 129 -6.38 -14.79 -6.18
C SER A 129 -6.03 -15.62 -4.94
N ALA A 130 -6.92 -16.56 -4.60
CA ALA A 130 -6.68 -17.51 -3.50
C ALA A 130 -5.50 -18.44 -3.79
N GLU A 131 -5.26 -18.78 -5.04
CA GLU A 131 -4.12 -19.60 -5.48
C GLU A 131 -2.79 -18.87 -5.22
N THR A 132 -2.75 -17.56 -5.46
CA THR A 132 -1.58 -16.71 -5.13
C THR A 132 -1.36 -16.64 -3.63
N LEU A 133 -2.43 -16.50 -2.85
CA LEU A 133 -2.35 -16.51 -1.39
C LEU A 133 -1.89 -17.87 -0.86
N ILE A 134 -2.39 -18.99 -1.38
CA ILE A 134 -1.93 -20.35 -1.03
C ILE A 134 -0.42 -20.48 -1.29
N ALA A 135 0.05 -19.99 -2.44
CA ALA A 135 1.47 -20.00 -2.77
C ALA A 135 2.30 -19.16 -1.78
N PHE A 136 1.83 -17.98 -1.44
CA PHE A 136 2.46 -17.10 -0.43
C PHE A 136 2.54 -17.80 0.94
N LEU A 137 1.47 -18.43 1.40
CA LEU A 137 1.44 -19.15 2.68
C LEU A 137 2.36 -20.38 2.67
N ALA A 138 2.41 -21.11 1.55
CA ALA A 138 3.31 -22.24 1.40
C ALA A 138 4.79 -21.82 1.48
N VAL A 139 5.15 -20.71 0.83
CA VAL A 139 6.50 -20.12 0.87
C VAL A 139 6.86 -19.72 2.30
N ASN A 140 5.96 -19.02 3.00
CA ASN A 140 6.21 -18.57 4.37
C ASN A 140 6.24 -19.73 5.37
N SER A 141 5.46 -20.80 5.14
CA SER A 141 5.47 -21.97 6.03
C SER A 141 6.83 -22.67 6.09
N ILE A 142 7.61 -22.62 5.01
CA ILE A 142 8.95 -23.21 4.90
C ILE A 142 10.10 -22.22 5.16
N GLY A 143 9.78 -20.98 5.55
CA GLY A 143 10.79 -19.94 5.82
C GLY A 143 11.49 -19.39 4.58
N ALA A 144 10.96 -19.63 3.37
CA ALA A 144 11.43 -19.00 2.14
C ALA A 144 10.89 -17.55 2.03
N ILE A 145 11.54 -16.75 1.20
CA ILE A 145 11.27 -15.32 1.06
C ILE A 145 10.40 -15.08 -0.17
N TRP A 146 9.23 -14.47 0.03
CA TRP A 146 8.31 -14.11 -1.04
C TRP A 146 8.65 -12.78 -1.68
N SER A 147 8.39 -12.66 -3.00
CA SER A 147 8.35 -11.37 -3.68
C SER A 147 7.38 -11.43 -4.86
N SER A 148 6.57 -10.39 -5.07
CA SER A 148 5.56 -10.43 -6.14
C SER A 148 5.47 -9.13 -6.93
N CYS A 149 5.06 -9.30 -8.20
CA CYS A 149 4.69 -8.24 -9.12
C CYS A 149 3.28 -8.49 -9.66
N SER A 150 2.59 -7.41 -9.98
CA SER A 150 1.32 -7.50 -10.72
C SER A 150 1.55 -7.96 -12.16
N PRO A 151 0.63 -8.73 -12.77
CA PRO A 151 0.80 -9.27 -14.12
C PRO A 151 0.74 -8.20 -15.23
N ASP A 152 0.25 -7.01 -14.94
CA ASP A 152 0.24 -5.86 -15.85
C ASP A 152 1.61 -5.18 -16.00
N PHE A 153 2.60 -5.51 -15.15
CA PHE A 153 3.94 -4.95 -15.24
C PHE A 153 4.61 -5.35 -16.57
N GLY A 154 5.36 -4.40 -17.15
CA GLY A 154 6.21 -4.64 -18.32
C GLY A 154 7.35 -5.60 -18.01
N GLU A 155 7.91 -6.23 -19.04
CA GLU A 155 9.02 -7.18 -18.93
C GLU A 155 10.21 -6.60 -18.16
N VAL A 156 10.67 -5.39 -18.53
CA VAL A 156 11.81 -4.74 -17.90
C VAL A 156 11.52 -4.41 -16.43
N ALA A 157 10.31 -3.96 -16.11
CA ALA A 157 9.92 -3.68 -14.73
C ALA A 157 9.96 -4.93 -13.83
N ILE A 158 9.62 -6.09 -14.36
CA ILE A 158 9.74 -7.39 -13.66
C ILE A 158 11.21 -7.77 -13.50
N LEU A 159 12.00 -7.66 -14.56
CA LEU A 159 13.43 -7.98 -14.56
C LEU A 159 14.25 -7.08 -13.64
N ASP A 160 13.95 -5.78 -13.59
CA ASP A 160 14.59 -4.82 -12.69
C ASP A 160 14.39 -5.13 -11.21
N ARG A 161 13.34 -5.86 -10.88
CA ARG A 161 13.05 -6.36 -9.54
C ARG A 161 13.71 -7.71 -9.29
N PHE A 162 13.35 -8.69 -10.09
CA PHE A 162 13.69 -10.08 -9.80
C PHE A 162 15.15 -10.42 -10.05
N ASN A 163 15.83 -9.78 -11.01
CA ASN A 163 17.28 -9.97 -11.18
C ASN A 163 18.10 -9.49 -9.97
N GLN A 164 17.59 -8.54 -9.18
CA GLN A 164 18.28 -8.09 -7.97
C GLN A 164 18.23 -9.15 -6.86
N ILE A 165 17.06 -9.81 -6.69
CA ILE A 165 16.84 -10.78 -5.60
C ILE A 165 17.20 -12.21 -5.97
N LYS A 166 17.43 -12.49 -7.27
CA LYS A 166 17.84 -13.80 -7.80
C LYS A 166 16.93 -14.93 -7.29
N PRO A 167 15.65 -14.98 -7.68
CA PRO A 167 14.73 -15.99 -7.21
C PRO A 167 15.11 -17.37 -7.75
N LYS A 168 14.87 -18.40 -6.93
CA LYS A 168 15.07 -19.81 -7.30
C LYS A 168 13.85 -20.36 -8.05
N VAL A 169 12.65 -19.91 -7.66
CA VAL A 169 11.37 -20.32 -8.26
C VAL A 169 10.62 -19.09 -8.73
N LEU A 170 9.99 -19.20 -9.91
CA LEU A 170 9.04 -18.22 -10.40
C LEU A 170 7.65 -18.85 -10.52
N LEU A 171 6.68 -18.29 -9.80
CA LEU A 171 5.26 -18.57 -10.01
C LEU A 171 4.68 -17.51 -10.95
N TYR A 172 3.76 -17.90 -11.84
CA TYR A 172 3.20 -16.93 -12.78
C TYR A 172 1.77 -17.27 -13.20
N SER A 173 0.93 -16.24 -13.40
CA SER A 173 -0.33 -16.35 -14.12
C SER A 173 -0.10 -16.16 -15.61
N LYS A 174 -0.81 -16.91 -16.48
CA LYS A 174 -0.76 -16.72 -17.93
C LYS A 174 -1.57 -15.54 -18.39
N ILE A 175 -2.63 -15.22 -17.64
CA ILE A 175 -3.58 -14.17 -17.98
C ILE A 175 -3.95 -13.32 -16.77
N TYR A 176 -4.51 -12.15 -17.05
CA TYR A 176 -5.29 -11.33 -16.12
C TYR A 176 -6.44 -10.65 -16.85
N LEU A 177 -7.42 -10.17 -16.09
CA LEU A 177 -8.57 -9.44 -16.62
C LEU A 177 -8.44 -7.95 -16.28
N TYR A 178 -8.83 -7.08 -17.18
CA TYR A 178 -8.94 -5.66 -16.90
C TYR A 178 -9.81 -4.93 -17.94
N GLY A 179 -10.87 -4.23 -17.49
CA GLY A 179 -11.76 -3.44 -18.34
C GLY A 179 -12.51 -4.27 -19.39
N GLY A 180 -12.99 -5.46 -19.02
CA GLY A 180 -13.69 -6.40 -19.89
C GLY A 180 -12.79 -7.19 -20.84
N LYS A 181 -11.47 -7.05 -20.73
CA LYS A 181 -10.51 -7.68 -21.64
C LYS A 181 -9.67 -8.72 -20.91
N LYS A 182 -9.44 -9.86 -21.59
CA LYS A 182 -8.47 -10.88 -21.17
C LYS A 182 -7.11 -10.52 -21.79
N PHE A 183 -6.10 -10.39 -20.94
CA PHE A 183 -4.72 -10.14 -21.37
C PHE A 183 -3.91 -11.43 -21.21
N ASP A 184 -3.43 -11.96 -22.32
CA ASP A 184 -2.47 -13.05 -22.34
C ASP A 184 -1.05 -12.50 -22.19
N ILE A 185 -0.33 -12.99 -21.19
CA ILE A 185 1.04 -12.56 -20.88
C ILE A 185 2.07 -13.69 -21.00
N GLU A 186 1.68 -14.84 -21.57
CA GLU A 186 2.55 -16.02 -21.66
C GLU A 186 3.87 -15.71 -22.37
N LYS A 187 3.82 -15.00 -23.50
CA LYS A 187 5.03 -14.59 -24.24
C LYS A 187 5.95 -13.70 -23.39
N LYS A 188 5.37 -12.74 -22.66
CA LYS A 188 6.11 -11.87 -21.74
C LYS A 188 6.78 -12.70 -20.64
N ILE A 189 6.06 -13.65 -20.05
CA ILE A 189 6.59 -14.51 -18.99
C ILE A 189 7.71 -15.41 -19.52
N LYS A 190 7.58 -16.00 -20.69
CA LYS A 190 8.65 -16.78 -21.33
C LYS A 190 9.93 -15.95 -21.50
N ASN A 191 9.80 -14.69 -21.92
CA ASN A 191 10.95 -13.77 -22.03
C ASN A 191 11.60 -13.47 -20.66
N VAL A 192 10.79 -13.28 -19.62
CA VAL A 192 11.28 -13.04 -18.24
C VAL A 192 12.02 -14.27 -17.74
N ILE A 193 11.47 -15.47 -17.90
CA ILE A 193 12.08 -16.75 -17.49
C ILE A 193 13.46 -16.89 -18.14
N ASN A 194 13.57 -16.68 -19.44
CA ASN A 194 14.82 -16.81 -20.18
C ASN A 194 15.93 -15.82 -19.75
N LYS A 195 15.54 -14.69 -19.11
CA LYS A 195 16.49 -13.63 -18.69
C LYS A 195 16.85 -13.66 -17.21
N ILE A 196 16.20 -14.50 -16.40
CA ILE A 196 16.54 -14.66 -14.98
C ILE A 196 17.35 -15.95 -14.80
N GLN A 197 18.67 -15.81 -14.76
CA GLN A 197 19.60 -16.95 -14.73
C GLN A 197 19.52 -17.79 -13.44
N SER A 198 18.95 -17.27 -12.37
CA SER A 198 18.87 -17.95 -11.08
C SER A 198 17.69 -18.92 -10.95
N LEU A 199 16.78 -18.91 -11.93
CA LEU A 199 15.60 -19.78 -11.88
C LEU A 199 15.97 -21.25 -12.09
N GLU A 200 15.55 -22.08 -11.15
CA GLU A 200 15.63 -23.53 -11.24
C GLU A 200 14.28 -24.15 -11.61
N HIS A 201 13.17 -23.51 -11.18
CA HIS A 201 11.82 -24.00 -11.41
C HIS A 201 10.85 -22.87 -11.77
N THR A 202 9.87 -23.21 -12.59
CA THR A 202 8.75 -22.34 -12.95
C THR A 202 7.42 -23.06 -12.74
N ILE A 203 6.43 -22.39 -12.16
CA ILE A 203 5.13 -22.97 -11.83
C ILE A 203 4.02 -22.03 -12.29
N CYS A 204 3.13 -22.53 -13.14
CA CYS A 204 1.96 -21.77 -13.55
C CYS A 204 0.89 -21.75 -12.45
N ILE A 205 0.45 -20.59 -12.04
CA ILE A 205 -0.74 -20.40 -11.20
C ILE A 205 -1.94 -20.40 -12.13
N ASN A 206 -2.76 -21.45 -12.05
CA ASN A 206 -3.99 -21.51 -12.84
C ASN A 206 -4.91 -20.36 -12.47
N TYR A 207 -5.41 -19.66 -13.48
CA TYR A 207 -6.44 -18.64 -13.26
C TYR A 207 -7.72 -19.33 -12.74
N PRO A 208 -8.43 -18.81 -11.75
CA PRO A 208 -9.53 -19.54 -11.11
C PRO A 208 -10.82 -19.70 -11.94
N ASP A 209 -10.82 -19.39 -13.22
CA ASP A 209 -11.98 -19.54 -14.14
C ASP A 209 -12.13 -21.00 -14.63
N LYS A 210 -13.37 -21.47 -14.79
CA LYS A 210 -13.72 -22.82 -15.25
C LYS A 210 -13.29 -23.15 -16.69
N LYS A 211 -12.96 -22.14 -17.50
CA LYS A 211 -12.64 -22.31 -18.93
C LYS A 211 -11.16 -22.59 -19.22
N GLN A 212 -10.31 -22.77 -18.20
CA GLN A 212 -8.87 -22.81 -18.39
C GLN A 212 -8.19 -24.11 -17.93
N ASP A 213 -8.77 -25.26 -18.24
CA ASP A 213 -8.00 -26.50 -18.37
C ASP A 213 -7.27 -26.58 -19.74
N GLU A 214 -6.88 -25.42 -20.31
CA GLU A 214 -6.02 -25.35 -21.48
C GLU A 214 -4.67 -25.98 -21.12
N GLU A 215 -4.13 -26.81 -22.01
CA GLU A 215 -2.84 -27.47 -21.88
C GLU A 215 -1.76 -26.47 -21.45
N ILE A 216 -1.33 -26.58 -20.20
CA ILE A 216 -0.24 -25.79 -19.66
C ILE A 216 1.04 -26.54 -19.96
N GLU A 217 1.88 -25.96 -20.82
CA GLU A 217 3.24 -26.45 -21.00
C GLU A 217 4.02 -26.27 -19.69
N GLY A 218 4.43 -27.38 -19.06
CA GLY A 218 5.16 -27.35 -17.80
C GLY A 218 4.33 -27.70 -16.57
N ILE A 219 4.79 -27.24 -15.40
CA ILE A 219 4.19 -27.56 -14.10
C ILE A 219 3.18 -26.48 -13.74
N SER A 220 1.98 -26.90 -13.31
CA SER A 220 0.95 -25.99 -12.79
C SER A 220 0.58 -26.33 -11.34
N LEU A 221 0.00 -25.35 -10.62
CA LEU A 221 -0.52 -25.61 -9.28
C LEU A 221 -1.56 -26.73 -9.26
N ASN A 222 -2.47 -26.75 -10.24
CA ASN A 222 -3.47 -27.82 -10.33
C ASN A 222 -2.82 -29.19 -10.50
N SER A 223 -1.77 -29.30 -11.33
CA SER A 223 -1.07 -30.57 -11.51
C SER A 223 -0.35 -31.05 -10.25
N ILE A 224 0.15 -30.10 -9.42
CA ILE A 224 0.74 -30.41 -8.12
C ILE A 224 -0.34 -30.91 -7.17
N PHE A 225 -1.47 -30.20 -7.05
CA PHE A 225 -2.57 -30.57 -6.16
C PHE A 225 -3.25 -31.89 -6.52
N GLN A 226 -3.17 -32.33 -7.79
CA GLN A 226 -3.70 -33.61 -8.23
C GLN A 226 -2.74 -34.81 -7.98
N LYS A 227 -1.43 -34.52 -8.00
CA LYS A 227 -0.40 -35.61 -7.88
C LYS A 227 0.04 -35.85 -6.44
N GLU A 228 0.04 -34.79 -5.64
CA GLU A 228 0.52 -34.81 -4.25
C GLU A 228 -0.64 -34.99 -3.28
N THR A 229 -0.41 -35.67 -2.19
CA THR A 229 -1.42 -35.94 -1.16
C THR A 229 -1.21 -35.07 0.09
N TYR A 230 -2.31 -34.70 0.72
CA TYR A 230 -2.27 -34.02 2.00
C TYR A 230 -1.96 -34.99 3.15
N GLU A 231 -0.86 -34.78 3.86
CA GLU A 231 -0.37 -35.66 4.94
C GLU A 231 -0.99 -35.34 6.33
N GLY A 232 -2.05 -34.54 6.37
CA GLY A 232 -2.79 -34.25 7.62
C GLY A 232 -2.27 -33.07 8.45
N LYS A 233 -1.05 -32.56 8.18
CA LYS A 233 -0.51 -31.38 8.88
C LYS A 233 0.49 -30.60 8.05
N ILE A 234 0.65 -29.32 8.37
CA ILE A 234 1.71 -28.46 7.83
C ILE A 234 2.89 -28.50 8.81
N ILE A 235 4.09 -28.67 8.27
CA ILE A 235 5.33 -28.50 9.02
C ILE A 235 5.77 -27.05 8.85
N TYR A 236 5.76 -26.28 9.93
CA TYR A 236 6.17 -24.89 9.93
C TYR A 236 7.63 -24.74 10.30
N GLU A 237 8.38 -23.97 9.51
CA GLU A 237 9.75 -23.59 9.83
C GLU A 237 9.77 -22.61 11.00
N GLU A 238 10.70 -22.79 11.91
CA GLU A 238 10.91 -21.86 13.03
C GLU A 238 11.76 -20.67 12.58
N ASN A 239 11.11 -19.56 12.22
CA ASN A 239 11.78 -18.31 11.86
C ASN A 239 11.97 -17.45 13.10
N LEU A 240 13.13 -16.81 13.25
CA LEU A 240 13.27 -15.72 14.20
C LEU A 240 12.31 -14.57 13.83
N PHE A 241 11.89 -13.78 14.81
CA PHE A 241 11.00 -12.64 14.59
C PHE A 241 11.55 -11.70 13.51
N ASN A 242 12.86 -11.51 13.47
CA ASN A 242 13.55 -10.61 12.54
C ASN A 242 14.07 -11.31 11.27
N ASP A 243 13.80 -12.61 11.05
CA ASP A 243 14.17 -13.29 9.81
C ASP A 243 13.39 -12.71 8.62
N PRO A 244 14.00 -12.60 7.42
CA PRO A 244 13.33 -12.12 6.22
C PRO A 244 12.11 -12.97 5.85
N MET A 245 11.00 -12.32 5.50
CA MET A 245 9.77 -12.96 5.07
C MET A 245 9.39 -12.63 3.63
N TYR A 246 9.44 -11.35 3.27
CA TYR A 246 9.18 -10.92 1.90
C TYR A 246 9.97 -9.68 1.52
N ILE A 247 10.12 -9.49 0.20
CA ILE A 247 10.76 -8.32 -0.40
C ILE A 247 9.73 -7.56 -1.19
N LEU A 248 9.51 -6.30 -0.82
CA LEU A 248 8.67 -5.35 -1.53
C LEU A 248 9.52 -4.33 -2.27
N TYR A 249 8.91 -3.59 -3.18
CA TYR A 249 9.60 -2.63 -4.01
C TYR A 249 9.00 -1.25 -3.90
N SER A 250 9.83 -0.25 -3.67
CA SER A 250 9.45 1.14 -3.86
C SER A 250 10.09 1.69 -5.13
N SER A 251 9.34 2.50 -5.86
CA SER A 251 9.88 3.23 -7.01
C SER A 251 10.90 4.25 -6.51
N GLY A 252 12.18 3.97 -6.71
CA GLY A 252 13.22 4.98 -6.51
C GLY A 252 13.10 6.05 -7.60
N THR A 253 13.19 7.32 -7.21
CA THR A 253 13.14 8.46 -8.15
C THR A 253 14.34 8.50 -9.10
N THR A 254 15.38 7.72 -8.86
CA THR A 254 16.68 7.87 -9.54
C THR A 254 17.34 6.57 -9.99
N GLY A 255 16.65 5.43 -10.07
CA GLY A 255 17.31 4.17 -10.43
C GLY A 255 16.41 2.94 -10.37
N LYS A 256 17.01 1.75 -10.30
CA LYS A 256 16.26 0.50 -10.08
C LYS A 256 15.45 0.58 -8.79
N PRO A 257 14.29 -0.12 -8.72
CA PRO A 257 13.48 -0.17 -7.51
C PRO A 257 14.30 -0.63 -6.29
N LYS A 258 14.08 0.01 -5.14
CA LYS A 258 14.65 -0.45 -3.88
C LYS A 258 14.02 -1.79 -3.51
N CYS A 259 14.81 -2.79 -3.19
CA CYS A 259 14.35 -4.09 -2.71
C CYS A 259 14.29 -4.07 -1.18
N ILE A 260 13.14 -3.75 -0.64
CA ILE A 260 12.92 -3.54 0.81
C ILE A 260 12.63 -4.89 1.46
N VAL A 261 13.48 -5.29 2.41
CA VAL A 261 13.37 -6.59 3.09
C VAL A 261 12.59 -6.44 4.39
N HIS A 262 11.44 -7.09 4.47
CA HIS A 262 10.61 -7.10 5.68
C HIS A 262 10.78 -8.39 6.46
N ASN A 263 10.72 -8.28 7.78
CA ASN A 263 10.87 -9.41 8.70
C ASN A 263 9.55 -10.19 8.89
N THR A 264 9.64 -11.34 9.57
CA THR A 264 8.50 -12.26 9.75
C THR A 264 7.50 -11.77 10.79
N GLY A 265 7.96 -11.26 11.93
CA GLY A 265 7.09 -10.93 13.05
C GLY A 265 6.52 -9.53 13.03
N GLY A 266 7.29 -8.56 12.52
CA GLY A 266 6.91 -7.15 12.56
C GLY A 266 5.65 -6.83 11.76
N PRO A 267 5.58 -7.16 10.46
CA PRO A 267 4.37 -6.96 9.67
C PRO A 267 3.15 -7.71 10.23
N LEU A 268 3.34 -8.95 10.72
CA LEU A 268 2.26 -9.69 11.36
C LEU A 268 1.66 -8.92 12.54
N LEU A 269 2.50 -8.48 13.48
CA LEU A 269 2.08 -7.75 14.69
C LEU A 269 1.45 -6.39 14.34
N GLN A 270 2.09 -5.65 13.42
CA GLN A 270 1.66 -4.31 13.02
C GLN A 270 0.30 -4.34 12.29
N HIS A 271 0.14 -5.26 11.32
CA HIS A 271 -1.10 -5.35 10.55
C HIS A 271 -2.28 -5.76 11.43
N ILE A 272 -2.12 -6.78 12.30
CA ILE A 272 -3.21 -7.19 13.20
C ILE A 272 -3.56 -6.04 14.16
N LYS A 273 -2.56 -5.32 14.70
CA LYS A 273 -2.80 -4.12 15.52
C LYS A 273 -3.63 -3.08 14.76
N GLU A 274 -3.29 -2.78 13.50
CA GLU A 274 -4.01 -1.81 12.69
C GLU A 274 -5.43 -2.28 12.39
N GLN A 275 -5.59 -3.53 12.02
CA GLN A 275 -6.88 -4.13 11.69
C GLN A 275 -7.82 -4.16 12.90
N GLN A 276 -7.36 -4.62 14.06
CA GLN A 276 -8.21 -4.74 15.23
C GLN A 276 -8.39 -3.42 16.00
N LEU A 277 -7.33 -2.61 16.14
CA LEU A 277 -7.37 -1.42 17.00
C LEU A 277 -7.64 -0.10 16.23
N HIS A 278 -7.32 -0.03 14.94
CA HIS A 278 -7.51 1.16 14.12
C HIS A 278 -8.66 1.05 13.10
N CYS A 279 -9.00 -0.19 12.70
CA CYS A 279 -10.15 -0.46 11.82
C CYS A 279 -11.32 -1.13 12.53
N ASP A 280 -11.18 -1.50 13.82
CA ASP A 280 -12.16 -2.21 14.64
C ASP A 280 -12.62 -3.55 14.02
N LEU A 281 -11.74 -4.21 13.26
CA LEU A 281 -12.05 -5.51 12.66
C LEU A 281 -12.14 -6.62 13.71
N LYS A 282 -13.15 -7.46 13.59
CA LYS A 282 -13.49 -8.54 14.52
C LYS A 282 -13.70 -9.86 13.79
N ILE A 283 -13.66 -10.95 14.54
CA ILE A 283 -14.03 -12.27 14.02
C ILE A 283 -15.45 -12.19 13.44
N GLY A 284 -15.62 -12.65 12.20
CA GLY A 284 -16.88 -12.60 11.47
C GLY A 284 -17.02 -11.43 10.51
N ASP A 285 -16.16 -10.42 10.61
CA ASP A 285 -16.09 -9.35 9.62
C ASP A 285 -15.60 -9.83 8.26
N LYS A 286 -15.94 -9.08 7.22
CA LYS A 286 -15.54 -9.34 5.85
C LYS A 286 -14.78 -8.16 5.29
N LEU A 287 -13.49 -8.38 5.02
CA LEU A 287 -12.54 -7.37 4.56
C LEU A 287 -12.36 -7.46 3.04
N PHE A 288 -12.51 -6.34 2.38
CA PHE A 288 -12.16 -6.12 0.99
C PHE A 288 -11.13 -5.00 0.89
N TYR A 289 -10.15 -5.16 0.04
CA TYR A 289 -9.25 -4.07 -0.38
C TYR A 289 -8.98 -4.18 -1.87
N TYR A 290 -9.30 -3.12 -2.63
CA TYR A 290 -8.94 -3.08 -4.05
C TYR A 290 -7.42 -2.91 -4.18
N THR A 291 -6.75 -3.98 -4.56
CA THR A 291 -5.28 -4.04 -4.62
C THR A 291 -4.80 -5.10 -5.61
N THR A 292 -3.52 -5.05 -5.94
CA THR A 292 -2.81 -6.08 -6.72
C THR A 292 -1.67 -6.68 -5.89
N CYS A 293 -1.18 -7.86 -6.28
CA CYS A 293 -0.06 -8.52 -5.61
C CYS A 293 1.26 -7.73 -5.64
N GLY A 294 1.35 -6.70 -6.49
CA GLY A 294 2.51 -5.80 -6.57
C GLY A 294 2.44 -4.58 -5.65
N TRP A 295 1.35 -4.40 -4.93
CA TRP A 295 1.17 -3.29 -3.98
C TRP A 295 1.14 -3.79 -2.54
N MET A 296 1.79 -3.07 -1.60
CA MET A 296 1.91 -3.47 -0.20
C MET A 296 0.55 -3.68 0.50
N MET A 297 -0.52 -3.05 0.01
CA MET A 297 -1.86 -3.25 0.56
C MET A 297 -2.38 -4.68 0.38
N TRP A 298 -1.84 -5.44 -0.57
CA TRP A 298 -2.11 -6.87 -0.67
C TRP A 298 -1.57 -7.63 0.55
N ASN A 299 -0.34 -7.33 0.99
CA ASN A 299 0.25 -7.94 2.17
C ASN A 299 -0.54 -7.58 3.44
N TRP A 300 -1.03 -6.34 3.53
CA TRP A 300 -1.90 -5.91 4.62
C TRP A 300 -3.26 -6.64 4.58
N LEU A 301 -3.90 -6.72 3.42
CA LEU A 301 -5.18 -7.40 3.20
C LEU A 301 -5.11 -8.86 3.67
N ILE A 302 -4.13 -9.63 3.18
CA ILE A 302 -4.04 -11.07 3.49
C ILE A 302 -3.74 -11.35 4.96
N THR A 303 -3.07 -10.43 5.66
CA THR A 303 -2.88 -10.54 7.11
C THR A 303 -4.22 -10.48 7.88
N GLY A 304 -5.28 -9.95 7.29
CA GLY A 304 -6.63 -9.94 7.87
C GLY A 304 -7.13 -11.32 8.31
N LEU A 305 -6.70 -12.37 7.62
CA LEU A 305 -7.00 -13.74 8.03
C LEU A 305 -6.49 -14.06 9.45
N ALA A 306 -5.38 -13.48 9.88
CA ALA A 306 -4.88 -13.64 11.24
C ALA A 306 -5.78 -12.95 12.28
N SER A 307 -6.52 -11.92 11.89
CA SER A 307 -7.55 -11.26 12.70
C SER A 307 -8.88 -12.04 12.73
N GLY A 308 -8.98 -13.20 12.06
CA GLY A 308 -10.18 -14.03 11.99
C GLY A 308 -11.27 -13.50 11.07
N VAL A 309 -10.97 -12.55 10.18
CA VAL A 309 -11.91 -12.01 9.20
C VAL A 309 -11.89 -12.84 7.90
N SER A 310 -13.00 -12.77 7.14
CA SER A 310 -13.03 -13.29 5.77
C SER A 310 -12.52 -12.25 4.78
N LEU A 311 -11.94 -12.71 3.66
CA LEU A 311 -11.46 -11.83 2.60
C LEU A 311 -12.30 -11.95 1.35
N VAL A 312 -12.56 -10.83 0.69
CA VAL A 312 -13.02 -10.79 -0.71
C VAL A 312 -11.84 -10.36 -1.57
N LEU A 313 -11.39 -11.24 -2.45
CA LEU A 313 -10.31 -10.99 -3.41
C LEU A 313 -10.93 -10.70 -4.77
N TYR A 314 -10.40 -9.68 -5.47
CA TYR A 314 -10.93 -9.25 -6.75
C TYR A 314 -9.82 -9.12 -7.80
N ASP A 315 -10.09 -9.62 -9.02
CA ASP A 315 -9.25 -9.41 -10.19
C ASP A 315 -10.06 -8.73 -11.31
N GLY A 316 -9.65 -7.53 -11.68
CA GLY A 316 -10.31 -6.73 -12.70
C GLY A 316 -10.18 -5.23 -12.48
N SER A 317 -10.82 -4.45 -13.36
CA SER A 317 -10.93 -3.01 -13.23
C SER A 317 -11.95 -2.62 -12.15
N PRO A 318 -11.69 -1.57 -11.36
CA PRO A 318 -12.65 -1.11 -10.34
C PRO A 318 -13.87 -0.41 -10.98
N PHE A 319 -13.80 -0.11 -12.29
CA PHE A 319 -14.80 0.64 -13.06
C PHE A 319 -15.48 -0.18 -14.17
N TYR A 320 -15.35 -1.50 -14.15
CA TYR A 320 -15.96 -2.36 -15.15
C TYR A 320 -16.86 -3.43 -14.50
N PRO A 321 -18.06 -3.71 -15.06
CA PRO A 321 -18.66 -3.05 -16.22
C PRO A 321 -19.19 -1.63 -15.95
N GLU A 322 -19.42 -1.30 -14.68
CA GLU A 322 -19.95 -0.01 -14.23
C GLU A 322 -19.03 0.62 -13.17
N LYS A 323 -19.12 1.94 -12.99
CA LYS A 323 -18.26 2.67 -12.04
C LYS A 323 -18.49 2.26 -10.59
N GLU A 324 -19.67 1.80 -10.28
CA GLU A 324 -20.10 1.34 -8.95
C GLU A 324 -19.90 -0.16 -8.69
N THR A 325 -19.31 -0.91 -9.61
CA THR A 325 -19.14 -2.38 -9.53
C THR A 325 -18.60 -2.86 -8.18
N LEU A 326 -17.63 -2.14 -7.61
CA LEU A 326 -17.07 -2.54 -6.32
C LEU A 326 -18.09 -2.37 -5.16
N PHE A 327 -19.02 -1.44 -5.26
CA PHE A 327 -20.09 -1.30 -4.26
C PHE A 327 -21.22 -2.30 -4.46
N GLN A 328 -21.48 -2.73 -5.69
CA GLN A 328 -22.33 -3.90 -5.94
C GLN A 328 -21.75 -5.15 -5.24
N ILE A 329 -20.43 -5.38 -5.41
CA ILE A 329 -19.75 -6.47 -4.70
C ILE A 329 -19.82 -6.28 -3.19
N ALA A 330 -19.71 -5.04 -2.69
CA ALA A 330 -19.80 -4.75 -1.26
C ALA A 330 -21.18 -5.10 -0.67
N GLU A 331 -22.27 -4.85 -1.41
CA GLU A 331 -23.61 -5.27 -1.03
C GLU A 331 -23.77 -6.79 -1.09
N GLU A 332 -23.46 -7.42 -2.25
CA GLU A 332 -23.63 -8.86 -2.49
C GLU A 332 -22.84 -9.74 -1.52
N GLU A 333 -21.65 -9.28 -1.15
CA GLU A 333 -20.77 -9.99 -0.22
C GLU A 333 -20.94 -9.56 1.24
N GLU A 334 -21.80 -8.61 1.53
CA GLU A 334 -21.97 -8.05 2.88
C GLU A 334 -20.63 -7.59 3.49
N ILE A 335 -19.82 -6.85 2.71
CA ILE A 335 -18.52 -6.36 3.16
C ILE A 335 -18.69 -5.41 4.35
N THR A 336 -17.93 -5.65 5.42
CA THR A 336 -17.93 -4.79 6.62
C THR A 336 -16.84 -3.74 6.60
N CYS A 337 -15.70 -4.03 5.95
CA CYS A 337 -14.58 -3.09 5.79
C CYS A 337 -14.16 -3.04 4.32
N PHE A 338 -14.27 -1.84 3.72
CA PHE A 338 -13.99 -1.60 2.29
C PHE A 338 -12.76 -0.71 2.13
N GLY A 339 -11.70 -1.24 1.56
CA GLY A 339 -10.45 -0.53 1.30
C GLY A 339 -10.28 -0.16 -0.17
N THR A 340 -9.85 1.08 -0.41
CA THR A 340 -9.62 1.60 -1.76
C THR A 340 -8.56 2.71 -1.78
N SER A 341 -8.34 3.32 -2.94
CA SER A 341 -7.51 4.52 -3.07
C SER A 341 -8.34 5.80 -3.01
N ALA A 342 -7.74 6.92 -2.59
CA ALA A 342 -8.38 8.23 -2.65
C ALA A 342 -8.84 8.56 -4.08
N LYS A 343 -8.07 8.16 -5.09
CA LYS A 343 -8.41 8.41 -6.50
C LYS A 343 -9.64 7.65 -7.00
N PHE A 344 -9.95 6.49 -6.43
CA PHE A 344 -11.21 5.80 -6.72
C PHE A 344 -12.41 6.61 -6.21
N ILE A 345 -12.32 7.13 -4.98
CA ILE A 345 -13.37 7.98 -4.40
C ILE A 345 -13.51 9.29 -5.20
N ASP A 346 -12.39 9.92 -5.55
CA ASP A 346 -12.38 11.14 -6.39
C ASP A 346 -13.06 10.91 -7.75
N ALA A 347 -12.79 9.77 -8.40
CA ALA A 347 -13.40 9.43 -9.68
C ALA A 347 -14.92 9.29 -9.58
N LEU A 348 -15.42 8.61 -8.54
CA LEU A 348 -16.87 8.49 -8.31
C LEU A 348 -17.52 9.84 -8.01
N ARG A 349 -16.86 10.69 -7.22
CA ARG A 349 -17.31 12.04 -6.92
C ARG A 349 -17.40 12.89 -8.18
N ASN A 350 -16.36 12.90 -9.00
CA ASN A 350 -16.31 13.68 -10.25
C ASN A 350 -17.40 13.25 -11.24
N ASP A 351 -17.71 11.96 -11.26
CA ASP A 351 -18.80 11.41 -12.07
C ASP A 351 -20.18 11.52 -11.40
N LYS A 352 -20.26 12.10 -10.19
CA LYS A 352 -21.50 12.30 -9.42
C LYS A 352 -22.29 11.01 -9.20
N VAL A 353 -21.58 9.89 -8.98
CA VAL A 353 -22.21 8.58 -8.77
C VAL A 353 -22.89 8.55 -7.40
N ASN A 354 -24.18 8.21 -7.35
CA ASN A 354 -24.94 8.10 -6.10
C ASN A 354 -25.07 6.62 -5.68
N ILE A 355 -24.17 6.18 -4.81
CA ILE A 355 -24.13 4.81 -4.28
C ILE A 355 -25.25 4.57 -3.28
N LEU A 356 -25.53 5.56 -2.43
CA LEU A 356 -26.53 5.48 -1.35
C LEU A 356 -27.94 5.16 -1.85
N GLU A 357 -28.30 5.66 -3.05
CA GLU A 357 -29.61 5.38 -3.66
C GLU A 357 -29.70 4.00 -4.33
N LYS A 358 -28.56 3.44 -4.74
CA LYS A 358 -28.51 2.22 -5.55
C LYS A 358 -28.29 0.94 -4.73
N TYR A 359 -27.53 1.01 -3.64
CA TYR A 359 -27.05 -0.16 -2.91
C TYR A 359 -27.35 -0.09 -1.42
N ASN A 360 -27.70 -1.23 -0.85
CA ASN A 360 -27.89 -1.39 0.59
C ASN A 360 -26.57 -1.79 1.26
N LEU A 361 -25.81 -0.81 1.71
CA LEU A 361 -24.55 -1.02 2.42
C LEU A 361 -24.71 -1.12 3.94
N GLY A 362 -25.82 -1.71 4.42
CA GLY A 362 -26.14 -1.79 5.87
C GLY A 362 -25.07 -2.50 6.70
N LYS A 363 -24.29 -3.41 6.12
CA LYS A 363 -23.19 -4.12 6.80
C LYS A 363 -21.87 -3.36 6.79
N LEU A 364 -21.70 -2.40 5.90
CA LEU A 364 -20.45 -1.66 5.78
C LEU A 364 -20.24 -0.75 7.00
N GLN A 365 -19.16 -0.97 7.73
CA GLN A 365 -18.80 -0.26 8.96
C GLN A 365 -17.69 0.75 8.71
N SER A 366 -16.72 0.41 7.83
CA SER A 366 -15.58 1.28 7.57
C SER A 366 -15.19 1.32 6.09
N ILE A 367 -14.73 2.50 5.65
CA ILE A 367 -14.07 2.73 4.36
C ILE A 367 -12.66 3.20 4.63
N LEU A 368 -11.67 2.50 4.07
CA LEU A 368 -10.25 2.82 4.20
C LEU A 368 -9.75 3.45 2.90
N SER A 369 -9.04 4.57 3.00
CA SER A 369 -8.51 5.28 1.83
C SER A 369 -7.02 5.58 2.00
N THR A 370 -6.21 5.20 1.00
CA THR A 370 -4.77 5.49 0.96
C THR A 370 -4.25 5.64 -0.47
N GLY A 371 -2.93 5.79 -0.64
CA GLY A 371 -2.26 5.95 -1.93
C GLY A 371 -2.02 7.40 -2.33
N SER A 372 -2.91 8.31 -1.95
CA SER A 372 -2.77 9.76 -2.02
C SER A 372 -3.61 10.41 -0.93
N PRO A 373 -3.39 11.68 -0.58
CA PRO A 373 -4.25 12.39 0.36
C PRO A 373 -5.70 12.39 -0.12
N LEU A 374 -6.64 12.08 0.78
CA LEU A 374 -8.06 12.25 0.52
C LEU A 374 -8.43 13.71 0.78
N ILE A 375 -9.03 14.39 -0.20
CA ILE A 375 -9.40 15.79 -0.10
C ILE A 375 -10.73 15.97 0.65
N SER A 376 -10.97 17.16 1.19
CA SER A 376 -12.17 17.46 2.01
C SER A 376 -13.48 17.15 1.29
N GLU A 377 -13.58 17.52 0.03
CA GLU A 377 -14.76 17.30 -0.81
C GLU A 377 -15.08 15.81 -0.99
N SER A 378 -14.05 14.97 -0.97
CA SER A 378 -14.23 13.51 -1.07
C SER A 378 -14.66 12.89 0.26
N PHE A 379 -14.32 13.50 1.42
CA PHE A 379 -14.95 13.15 2.70
C PHE A 379 -16.44 13.45 2.68
N GLU A 380 -16.83 14.66 2.26
CA GLU A 380 -18.23 15.07 2.17
C GLU A 380 -19.02 14.18 1.22
N TYR A 381 -18.44 13.89 0.04
CA TYR A 381 -19.04 12.97 -0.92
C TYR A 381 -19.31 11.56 -0.34
N VAL A 382 -18.39 11.01 0.43
CA VAL A 382 -18.59 9.69 1.06
C VAL A 382 -19.81 9.71 1.98
N TYR A 383 -19.94 10.73 2.83
CA TYR A 383 -21.07 10.82 3.78
C TYR A 383 -22.40 11.19 3.11
N GLU A 384 -22.37 11.93 2.02
CA GLU A 384 -23.58 12.36 1.32
C GLU A 384 -24.08 11.31 0.33
N PHE A 385 -23.16 10.65 -0.42
CA PHE A 385 -23.52 9.82 -1.57
C PHE A 385 -23.15 8.34 -1.46
N ILE A 386 -22.33 7.94 -0.48
CA ILE A 386 -21.97 6.53 -0.27
C ILE A 386 -22.63 5.98 0.99
N LYS A 387 -22.31 6.51 2.19
CA LYS A 387 -22.88 6.02 3.45
C LYS A 387 -22.71 7.04 4.58
N LYS A 388 -23.84 7.39 5.24
CA LYS A 388 -23.90 8.47 6.24
C LYS A 388 -23.22 8.16 7.57
N ASP A 389 -23.22 6.89 7.96
CA ASP A 389 -22.78 6.39 9.28
C ASP A 389 -21.57 5.47 9.22
N VAL A 390 -20.67 5.71 8.25
CA VAL A 390 -19.46 4.91 8.06
C VAL A 390 -18.24 5.53 8.74
N HIS A 391 -17.35 4.71 9.29
CA HIS A 391 -16.03 5.15 9.71
C HIS A 391 -15.13 5.34 8.47
N LEU A 392 -14.92 6.58 8.04
CA LEU A 392 -14.04 6.90 6.92
C LEU A 392 -12.62 7.14 7.44
N ALA A 393 -11.73 6.20 7.20
CA ALA A 393 -10.34 6.24 7.62
C ALA A 393 -9.41 6.57 6.46
N SER A 394 -8.93 7.81 6.39
CA SER A 394 -7.77 8.15 5.56
C SER A 394 -6.49 7.67 6.26
N ILE A 395 -5.54 7.12 5.50
CA ILE A 395 -4.36 6.45 6.04
C ILE A 395 -3.11 6.94 5.30
N SER A 396 -2.04 7.25 6.04
CA SER A 396 -0.73 7.52 5.46
C SER A 396 0.38 6.68 6.11
N GLY A 397 1.14 6.06 5.25
CA GLY A 397 2.27 5.21 5.57
C GLY A 397 3.08 4.90 4.32
N GLY A 398 3.65 3.72 4.20
CA GLY A 398 4.41 3.38 3.00
C GLY A 398 4.79 1.91 2.90
N THR A 399 5.14 1.54 1.67
CA THR A 399 5.76 0.24 1.39
C THR A 399 7.00 0.02 2.24
N ASP A 400 7.67 1.13 2.59
CA ASP A 400 8.93 1.13 3.32
C ASP A 400 8.81 0.51 4.71
N ILE A 401 7.71 0.78 5.42
CA ILE A 401 7.41 0.16 6.73
C ILE A 401 6.31 -0.90 6.65
N VAL A 402 5.73 -1.11 5.47
CA VAL A 402 4.58 -2.01 5.20
C VAL A 402 3.42 -1.82 6.20
N SER A 403 3.19 -0.58 6.59
CA SER A 403 2.32 -0.15 7.68
C SER A 403 1.94 1.31 7.49
N CYS A 404 1.26 1.90 8.49
CA CYS A 404 0.95 3.33 8.52
C CYS A 404 1.55 4.01 9.77
N PHE A 405 1.89 5.29 9.61
CA PHE A 405 2.29 6.18 10.71
C PHE A 405 1.06 6.81 11.35
N VAL A 406 0.09 7.17 10.52
CA VAL A 406 -1.15 7.85 10.88
C VAL A 406 -2.31 7.21 10.15
N GLY A 407 -3.44 7.07 10.82
CA GLY A 407 -4.56 6.31 10.28
C GLY A 407 -5.88 6.53 10.99
N GLY A 408 -6.81 5.62 10.75
CA GLY A 408 -8.14 5.63 11.34
C GLY A 408 -8.13 5.41 12.85
N ASN A 409 -9.22 5.83 13.48
CA ASN A 409 -9.44 5.62 14.89
C ASN A 409 -10.95 5.56 15.18
N PRO A 410 -11.50 4.38 15.51
CA PRO A 410 -12.92 4.21 15.73
C PRO A 410 -13.45 4.96 16.97
N MET A 411 -12.56 5.45 17.84
CA MET A 411 -12.92 6.18 19.06
C MET A 411 -13.00 7.70 18.87
N LEU A 412 -12.47 8.22 17.75
CA LEU A 412 -12.39 9.66 17.50
C LEU A 412 -13.29 10.08 16.35
N PRO A 413 -13.78 11.33 16.34
CA PRO A 413 -14.54 11.86 15.22
C PRO A 413 -13.69 11.95 13.97
N VAL A 414 -14.32 11.87 12.81
CA VAL A 414 -13.71 12.10 11.51
C VAL A 414 -13.86 13.59 11.16
N TYR A 415 -12.74 14.25 10.89
CA TYR A 415 -12.72 15.63 10.41
C TYR A 415 -12.36 15.64 8.91
N SER A 416 -13.11 16.42 8.14
CA SER A 416 -12.92 16.53 6.69
C SER A 416 -11.49 16.99 6.35
N GLY A 417 -10.80 16.25 5.48
CA GLY A 417 -9.42 16.55 5.05
C GLY A 417 -8.31 16.19 6.05
N GLU A 418 -8.63 15.58 7.19
CA GLU A 418 -7.66 15.15 8.20
C GLU A 418 -7.57 13.62 8.30
N ILE A 419 -6.39 13.10 8.58
CA ILE A 419 -6.19 11.73 9.08
C ILE A 419 -6.38 11.78 10.60
N GLN A 420 -7.24 10.92 11.14
CA GLN A 420 -7.77 11.05 12.50
C GLN A 420 -6.71 11.04 13.60
N SER A 421 -5.71 10.16 13.52
CA SER A 421 -4.77 9.99 14.63
C SER A 421 -3.40 9.47 14.23
N LYS A 422 -2.43 9.69 15.09
CA LYS A 422 -1.18 8.94 15.15
C LYS A 422 -1.47 7.51 15.57
N CYS A 423 -0.86 6.51 14.93
CA CYS A 423 -1.11 5.11 15.27
C CYS A 423 -0.48 4.73 16.63
N LEU A 424 -1.08 3.78 17.32
CA LEU A 424 -0.53 3.25 18.58
C LEU A 424 0.87 2.64 18.39
N GLY A 425 1.78 2.94 19.30
CA GLY A 425 3.17 2.51 19.25
C GLY A 425 4.02 3.25 18.22
N VAL A 426 3.50 4.31 17.59
CA VAL A 426 4.19 5.08 16.55
C VAL A 426 4.41 6.51 17.03
N ASP A 427 5.65 6.85 17.34
CA ASP A 427 6.03 8.20 17.82
C ASP A 427 6.22 9.16 16.64
N VAL A 428 5.10 9.55 16.06
CA VAL A 428 5.04 10.46 14.91
C VAL A 428 5.11 11.91 15.36
N ASP A 429 5.87 12.70 14.61
CA ASP A 429 5.96 14.15 14.80
C ASP A 429 6.10 14.87 13.44
N VAL A 430 6.06 16.19 13.47
CA VAL A 430 6.35 17.05 12.32
C VAL A 430 7.54 17.93 12.67
N PHE A 431 8.63 17.82 11.89
CA PHE A 431 9.85 18.57 12.11
C PHE A 431 10.01 19.71 11.11
N ASP A 432 10.49 20.85 11.63
CA ASP A 432 10.98 21.95 10.80
C ASP A 432 12.40 21.66 10.25
N GLU A 433 12.97 22.62 9.53
CA GLU A 433 14.32 22.49 8.97
C GLU A 433 15.44 22.45 10.02
N LYS A 434 15.15 22.88 11.25
CA LYS A 434 16.08 22.86 12.38
C LYS A 434 15.97 21.59 13.23
N SER A 435 15.24 20.57 12.74
CA SER A 435 14.99 19.33 13.47
C SER A 435 14.19 19.51 14.78
N GLN A 436 13.34 20.52 14.82
CA GLN A 436 12.48 20.80 15.98
C GLN A 436 11.04 20.47 15.66
N SER A 437 10.32 19.96 16.66
CA SER A 437 8.87 19.74 16.57
C SER A 437 8.16 21.06 16.27
N THR A 438 7.23 21.03 15.31
CA THR A 438 6.51 22.24 14.90
C THR A 438 5.02 21.96 14.71
N LEU A 439 4.18 22.93 15.05
CA LEU A 439 2.75 22.93 14.70
C LEU A 439 2.50 23.55 13.31
N GLN A 440 3.53 24.07 12.67
CA GLN A 440 3.49 24.50 11.27
C GLN A 440 3.68 23.31 10.34
N LYS A 441 3.66 23.55 9.03
CA LYS A 441 3.98 22.54 8.04
C LYS A 441 5.46 22.15 8.12
N GLY A 442 5.74 20.86 8.00
CA GLY A 442 7.10 20.33 8.06
C GLY A 442 7.18 18.90 7.55
N GLU A 443 8.30 18.26 7.83
CA GLU A 443 8.56 16.87 7.49
C GLU A 443 7.90 15.93 8.48
N LEU A 444 7.12 14.97 7.99
CA LEU A 444 6.59 13.87 8.82
C LEU A 444 7.73 12.93 9.21
N VAL A 445 7.91 12.74 10.51
CA VAL A 445 8.98 11.91 11.05
C VAL A 445 8.46 10.88 12.04
N CYS A 446 9.22 9.78 12.22
CA CYS A 446 9.00 8.82 13.30
C CYS A 446 10.26 8.75 14.17
N LYS A 447 10.09 9.04 15.46
CA LYS A 447 11.19 9.21 16.43
C LYS A 447 11.54 7.92 17.16
N SER A 448 10.75 6.86 17.00
CA SER A 448 10.99 5.56 17.65
C SER A 448 11.02 4.43 16.61
N PRO A 449 11.72 3.31 16.89
CA PRO A 449 11.71 2.16 16.01
C PRO A 449 10.34 1.48 16.00
N LEU A 450 9.99 0.85 14.88
CA LEU A 450 8.78 0.04 14.73
C LEU A 450 9.14 -1.41 14.40
N PRO A 451 8.37 -2.40 14.86
CA PRO A 451 8.63 -3.81 14.54
C PRO A 451 8.62 -4.11 13.04
N SER A 452 7.84 -3.36 12.25
CA SER A 452 7.72 -3.51 10.79
C SER A 452 8.68 -2.65 9.97
N MET A 453 9.55 -1.86 10.61
CA MET A 453 10.65 -1.21 9.87
C MET A 453 11.49 -2.28 9.17
N PRO A 454 11.95 -2.03 7.93
CA PRO A 454 12.67 -3.03 7.16
C PRO A 454 13.99 -3.43 7.85
N ILE A 455 14.38 -4.68 7.66
CA ILE A 455 15.69 -5.17 8.09
C ILE A 455 16.81 -4.37 7.38
N GLY A 456 16.53 -3.96 6.14
CA GLY A 456 17.41 -3.23 5.24
C GLY A 456 16.96 -3.37 3.81
N PHE A 457 17.85 -3.05 2.86
CA PHE A 457 17.63 -3.36 1.46
C PHE A 457 18.41 -4.62 1.06
N TRP A 458 17.88 -5.34 0.07
CA TRP A 458 18.60 -6.49 -0.49
C TRP A 458 19.93 -6.04 -1.10
N ASP A 459 21.01 -6.75 -0.83
CA ASP A 459 22.40 -6.40 -1.23
C ASP A 459 22.92 -5.05 -0.68
N ASP A 460 22.45 -4.63 0.50
CA ASP A 460 22.94 -3.46 1.25
C ASP A 460 23.47 -3.88 2.64
N LEU A 461 24.54 -4.69 2.63
CA LEU A 461 25.08 -5.34 3.83
C LEU A 461 25.43 -4.37 4.97
N ASN A 462 25.94 -3.18 4.64
CA ASN A 462 26.31 -2.14 5.62
C ASN A 462 25.16 -1.17 5.89
N LYS A 463 23.98 -1.39 5.33
CA LYS A 463 22.80 -0.50 5.43
C LYS A 463 23.05 0.94 4.95
N GLU A 464 24.07 1.18 4.11
CA GLU A 464 24.41 2.54 3.64
C GLU A 464 23.28 3.18 2.84
N LYS A 465 22.68 2.44 1.91
CA LYS A 465 21.56 2.91 1.11
C LYS A 465 20.30 3.09 1.96
N TYR A 466 20.08 2.18 2.91
CA TYR A 466 18.97 2.22 3.86
C TYR A 466 19.07 3.47 4.76
N ILE A 467 20.22 3.69 5.41
CA ILE A 467 20.47 4.87 6.26
C ILE A 467 20.33 6.16 5.44
N LYS A 468 20.92 6.21 4.25
CA LYS A 468 20.82 7.36 3.37
C LYS A 468 19.38 7.68 2.97
N SER A 469 18.53 6.66 2.81
CA SER A 469 17.15 6.85 2.38
C SER A 469 16.25 7.44 3.45
N TYR A 470 16.45 7.09 4.72
CA TYR A 470 15.49 7.41 5.78
C TYR A 470 16.06 8.18 6.97
N PHE A 471 17.38 8.21 7.15
CA PHE A 471 18.03 8.79 8.33
C PHE A 471 19.06 9.88 8.00
N ALA A 472 19.25 10.21 6.72
CA ALA A 472 20.24 11.23 6.32
C ALA A 472 19.79 12.66 6.64
N LYS A 473 18.47 12.94 6.63
CA LYS A 473 17.95 14.28 6.86
C LYS A 473 17.99 14.65 8.34
N PHE A 474 17.58 13.73 9.22
CA PHE A 474 17.58 13.91 10.66
C PHE A 474 18.26 12.69 11.30
N ASN A 475 19.29 12.94 12.09
CA ASN A 475 20.10 11.86 12.67
C ASN A 475 19.25 10.98 13.60
N ASN A 476 19.27 9.68 13.35
CA ASN A 476 18.52 8.67 14.12
C ASN A 476 17.00 8.93 14.22
N VAL A 477 16.42 9.59 13.21
CA VAL A 477 14.98 9.83 13.09
C VAL A 477 14.54 9.41 11.71
N TRP A 478 13.52 8.55 11.63
CA TRP A 478 12.97 8.10 10.35
C TRP A 478 12.26 9.24 9.63
N THR A 479 12.66 9.49 8.41
CA THR A 479 12.06 10.50 7.52
C THR A 479 11.33 9.80 6.40
N GLN A 480 9.99 9.92 6.40
CA GLN A 480 9.16 9.24 5.38
C GLN A 480 9.21 9.95 4.03
N GLY A 481 9.49 11.25 4.03
CA GLY A 481 9.43 12.08 2.83
C GLY A 481 8.02 12.59 2.54
N ASP A 482 7.18 12.75 3.55
CA ASP A 482 5.86 13.37 3.45
C ASP A 482 5.87 14.73 4.14
N TYR A 483 5.27 15.73 3.47
CA TYR A 483 5.10 17.08 4.00
C TYR A 483 3.75 17.19 4.68
N ALA A 484 3.74 17.48 5.98
CA ALA A 484 2.57 17.33 6.82
C ALA A 484 2.42 18.47 7.84
N LYS A 485 1.25 18.49 8.49
CA LYS A 485 0.96 19.38 9.63
C LYS A 485 0.08 18.65 10.63
N ILE A 486 0.34 18.86 11.92
CA ILE A 486 -0.56 18.44 12.99
C ILE A 486 -1.69 19.50 13.07
N SER A 487 -2.94 19.05 12.99
CA SER A 487 -4.12 19.93 13.06
C SER A 487 -4.45 20.34 14.50
N GLN A 488 -5.41 21.26 14.66
CA GLN A 488 -5.93 21.63 15.97
C GLN A 488 -6.70 20.49 16.67
N ASN A 489 -7.19 19.54 15.89
CA ASN A 489 -7.89 18.35 16.39
C ASN A 489 -6.92 17.20 16.73
N ASN A 490 -5.59 17.43 16.70
CA ASN A 490 -4.54 16.42 16.79
C ASN A 490 -4.53 15.40 15.64
N GLY A 491 -5.31 15.62 14.58
CA GLY A 491 -5.24 14.90 13.32
C GLY A 491 -4.01 15.32 12.50
N ILE A 492 -3.79 14.64 11.39
CA ILE A 492 -2.66 14.91 10.50
C ILE A 492 -3.18 15.29 9.12
N VAL A 493 -2.70 16.42 8.59
CA VAL A 493 -2.94 16.82 7.20
C VAL A 493 -1.69 16.58 6.38
N ILE A 494 -1.80 15.77 5.33
CA ILE A 494 -0.71 15.50 4.39
C ILE A 494 -0.84 16.46 3.19
N TYR A 495 0.25 17.16 2.88
CA TYR A 495 0.34 18.14 1.79
C TYR A 495 1.06 17.60 0.54
N GLY A 496 1.42 16.32 0.55
CA GLY A 496 2.13 15.62 -0.53
C GLY A 496 3.53 15.18 -0.11
N ARG A 497 4.33 14.79 -1.10
CA ARG A 497 5.71 14.36 -0.87
C ARG A 497 6.62 15.56 -0.61
N SER A 498 7.52 15.46 0.35
CA SER A 498 8.47 16.54 0.64
C SER A 498 9.52 16.73 -0.46
N ASP A 499 9.78 15.70 -1.28
CA ASP A 499 10.67 15.75 -2.44
C ASP A 499 10.00 16.31 -3.71
N SER A 500 8.67 16.43 -3.72
CA SER A 500 7.88 17.09 -4.77
C SER A 500 7.32 18.46 -4.35
N THR A 501 7.66 18.95 -3.16
CA THR A 501 7.25 20.30 -2.74
C THR A 501 7.81 21.37 -3.65
N LEU A 502 6.98 22.35 -3.97
CA LEU A 502 7.34 23.53 -4.74
C LEU A 502 8.03 24.54 -3.83
N ASN A 503 8.95 25.33 -4.36
CA ASN A 503 9.71 26.29 -3.55
C ASN A 503 9.84 27.69 -4.20
N PRO A 504 8.73 28.30 -4.66
CA PRO A 504 8.80 29.62 -5.29
C PRO A 504 9.18 30.71 -4.27
N GLY A 505 10.23 31.46 -4.56
CA GLY A 505 10.74 32.51 -3.66
C GLY A 505 11.13 32.00 -2.28
N GLY A 506 11.61 30.77 -2.17
CA GLY A 506 12.03 30.15 -0.90
C GLY A 506 10.88 29.68 0.02
N ILE A 507 9.64 29.69 -0.46
CA ILE A 507 8.48 29.24 0.33
C ILE A 507 8.07 27.83 -0.11
N ARG A 508 8.08 26.88 0.83
CA ARG A 508 7.62 25.52 0.56
C ARG A 508 6.10 25.46 0.44
N ILE A 509 5.63 24.96 -0.70
CA ILE A 509 4.23 24.74 -1.04
C ILE A 509 4.04 23.25 -1.35
N GLY A 510 3.11 22.60 -0.65
CA GLY A 510 2.74 21.22 -0.93
C GLY A 510 1.88 21.14 -2.19
N THR A 511 2.16 20.19 -3.07
CA THR A 511 1.41 20.01 -4.33
C THR A 511 -0.08 19.79 -4.09
N ALA A 512 -0.44 19.06 -3.01
CA ALA A 512 -1.83 18.83 -2.62
C ALA A 512 -2.60 20.12 -2.27
N GLU A 513 -1.92 21.21 -1.91
CA GLU A 513 -2.59 22.50 -1.64
C GLU A 513 -3.17 23.07 -2.95
N ILE A 514 -2.43 22.93 -4.04
CA ILE A 514 -2.87 23.40 -5.36
C ILE A 514 -3.92 22.43 -5.92
N TYR A 515 -3.73 21.11 -5.80
CA TYR A 515 -4.71 20.13 -6.26
C TYR A 515 -6.09 20.35 -5.65
N ARG A 516 -6.18 20.58 -4.33
CA ARG A 516 -7.45 20.86 -3.64
C ARG A 516 -8.21 22.02 -4.25
N SER A 517 -7.51 23.09 -4.65
CA SER A 517 -8.15 24.26 -5.26
C SER A 517 -8.51 24.04 -6.72
N VAL A 518 -7.75 23.24 -7.45
CA VAL A 518 -7.93 23.02 -8.88
C VAL A 518 -9.03 21.98 -9.13
N GLU A 519 -9.06 20.91 -8.33
CA GLU A 519 -10.01 19.80 -8.47
C GLU A 519 -11.45 20.14 -8.03
N GLN A 520 -11.68 21.37 -7.48
CA GLN A 520 -13.02 21.91 -7.23
C GLN A 520 -13.68 22.53 -8.48
N ILE A 521 -12.95 22.61 -9.59
CA ILE A 521 -13.41 23.24 -10.81
C ILE A 521 -14.02 22.18 -11.72
N ASP A 522 -15.31 22.28 -12.00
CA ASP A 522 -16.09 21.26 -12.72
C ASP A 522 -15.50 20.88 -14.10
N GLU A 523 -14.83 21.80 -14.76
CA GLU A 523 -14.22 21.59 -16.07
C GLU A 523 -12.94 20.74 -16.02
N ILE A 524 -12.35 20.52 -14.83
CA ILE A 524 -11.09 19.82 -14.65
C ILE A 524 -11.33 18.39 -14.16
N VAL A 525 -10.81 17.43 -14.90
CA VAL A 525 -10.84 16.00 -14.52
C VAL A 525 -9.70 15.67 -13.58
N GLU A 526 -8.50 16.16 -13.90
CA GLU A 526 -7.27 15.91 -13.16
C GLU A 526 -6.23 17.00 -13.38
N SER A 527 -5.26 17.07 -12.47
CA SER A 527 -4.15 18.01 -12.62
C SER A 527 -2.83 17.44 -12.08
N ILE A 528 -1.72 17.99 -12.58
CA ILE A 528 -0.39 17.77 -12.04
C ILE A 528 0.35 19.11 -11.95
N VAL A 529 0.93 19.38 -10.78
CA VAL A 529 1.69 20.59 -10.54
C VAL A 529 3.14 20.26 -10.24
N VAL A 530 4.05 21.00 -10.87
CA VAL A 530 5.49 20.79 -10.71
C VAL A 530 6.24 22.11 -10.70
N GLY A 531 7.45 22.10 -10.13
CA GLY A 531 8.35 23.24 -10.15
C GLY A 531 9.27 23.18 -11.38
N GLN A 532 9.33 24.28 -12.14
CA GLN A 532 10.35 24.49 -13.16
C GLN A 532 11.42 25.43 -12.63
N SER A 533 12.68 25.06 -12.83
CA SER A 533 13.82 25.96 -12.56
C SER A 533 13.78 27.12 -13.54
N TRP A 534 13.66 28.35 -13.05
CA TRP A 534 13.49 29.53 -13.88
C TRP A 534 14.09 30.76 -13.19
N ASP A 535 14.97 31.47 -13.89
CA ASP A 535 15.57 32.73 -13.43
C ASP A 535 16.14 32.66 -11.99
N ASN A 536 16.96 31.63 -11.73
CA ASN A 536 17.55 31.31 -10.42
C ASN A 536 16.55 31.04 -9.29
N ASP A 537 15.27 30.80 -9.60
CA ASP A 537 14.21 30.45 -8.67
C ASP A 537 13.40 29.26 -9.20
N THR A 538 12.29 28.95 -8.56
CA THR A 538 11.32 27.94 -9.00
C THR A 538 10.02 28.62 -9.38
N ARG A 539 9.52 28.42 -10.61
CA ARG A 539 8.16 28.79 -10.96
C ARG A 539 7.24 27.58 -10.98
N ILE A 540 5.98 27.81 -10.62
CA ILE A 540 4.97 26.76 -10.56
C ILE A 540 4.35 26.58 -11.94
N ILE A 541 4.35 25.35 -12.44
CA ILE A 541 3.69 24.94 -13.67
C ILE A 541 2.56 23.98 -13.31
N LEU A 542 1.36 24.29 -13.79
CA LEU A 542 0.17 23.44 -13.63
C LEU A 542 -0.24 22.87 -14.97
N PHE A 543 -0.32 21.55 -15.07
CA PHE A 543 -0.93 20.87 -16.19
C PHE A 543 -2.32 20.39 -15.78
N VAL A 544 -3.30 20.56 -16.67
CA VAL A 544 -4.70 20.20 -16.42
C VAL A 544 -5.23 19.29 -17.52
N LYS A 545 -5.92 18.24 -17.11
CA LYS A 545 -6.75 17.39 -17.96
C LYS A 545 -8.18 17.87 -17.82
N LEU A 546 -8.76 18.36 -18.92
CA LEU A 546 -10.12 18.88 -18.95
C LEU A 546 -11.14 17.80 -19.30
N GLN A 547 -12.41 18.05 -19.00
CA GLN A 547 -13.51 17.22 -19.48
C GLN A 547 -13.52 17.17 -21.01
N LYS A 548 -14.14 16.11 -21.54
CA LYS A 548 -14.27 15.94 -22.99
C LYS A 548 -14.94 17.13 -23.62
N ASP A 549 -14.43 17.57 -24.76
CA ASP A 549 -14.92 18.68 -25.56
C ASP A 549 -14.76 20.07 -24.90
N ILE A 550 -13.99 20.19 -23.81
CA ILE A 550 -13.65 21.49 -23.20
C ILE A 550 -12.24 21.90 -23.62
N GLU A 551 -12.11 23.15 -24.09
CA GLU A 551 -10.82 23.77 -24.37
C GLU A 551 -10.36 24.68 -23.21
N LEU A 552 -9.03 24.76 -23.02
CA LEU A 552 -8.45 25.64 -22.02
C LEU A 552 -8.44 27.07 -22.53
N ASP A 553 -9.50 27.80 -22.22
CA ASP A 553 -9.63 29.22 -22.56
C ASP A 553 -9.21 30.14 -21.41
N GLN A 554 -9.19 31.44 -21.67
CA GLN A 554 -8.80 32.44 -20.68
C GLN A 554 -9.76 32.46 -19.46
N ALA A 555 -11.04 32.16 -19.65
CA ALA A 555 -12.02 32.14 -18.57
C ALA A 555 -11.73 31.01 -17.55
N ILE A 556 -11.39 29.83 -18.04
CA ILE A 556 -10.99 28.67 -17.21
C ILE A 556 -9.65 28.97 -16.50
N ILE A 557 -8.68 29.54 -17.23
CA ILE A 557 -7.40 29.95 -16.64
C ILE A 557 -7.61 30.94 -15.48
N ASP A 558 -8.45 31.95 -15.69
CA ASP A 558 -8.76 32.95 -14.66
C ASP A 558 -9.53 32.33 -13.49
N LYS A 559 -10.45 31.42 -13.74
CA LYS A 559 -11.17 30.64 -12.72
C LYS A 559 -10.20 29.85 -11.85
N ILE A 560 -9.25 29.13 -12.46
CA ILE A 560 -8.20 28.38 -11.77
C ILE A 560 -7.36 29.32 -10.89
N LYS A 561 -6.84 30.40 -11.48
CA LYS A 561 -5.98 31.36 -10.76
C LYS A 561 -6.70 32.04 -9.59
N ASN A 562 -7.96 32.40 -9.79
CA ASN A 562 -8.77 33.02 -8.75
C ASN A 562 -9.10 32.04 -7.62
N ASN A 563 -9.45 30.80 -7.97
CA ASN A 563 -9.72 29.76 -6.96
C ASN A 563 -8.48 29.46 -6.11
N ILE A 564 -7.32 29.28 -6.72
CA ILE A 564 -6.06 29.08 -6.01
C ILE A 564 -5.71 30.28 -5.13
N ARG A 565 -5.88 31.51 -5.66
CA ARG A 565 -5.58 32.73 -4.91
C ARG A 565 -6.47 32.90 -3.69
N SER A 566 -7.76 32.63 -3.81
CA SER A 566 -8.74 32.77 -2.72
C SER A 566 -8.61 31.67 -1.67
N SER A 567 -8.36 30.44 -2.09
CA SER A 567 -8.27 29.26 -1.19
C SER A 567 -6.91 29.16 -0.49
N ASN A 568 -5.83 29.68 -1.09
CA ASN A 568 -4.47 29.56 -0.57
C ASN A 568 -3.79 30.94 -0.46
N SER A 569 -3.01 31.33 -1.48
CA SER A 569 -2.38 32.64 -1.57
C SER A 569 -1.92 32.95 -3.00
N ILE A 570 -1.53 34.19 -3.27
CA ILE A 570 -0.96 34.59 -4.55
C ILE A 570 0.29 33.79 -4.93
N ARG A 571 1.03 33.28 -3.95
CA ARG A 571 2.27 32.50 -4.17
C ARG A 571 2.02 31.08 -4.68
N HIS A 572 0.81 30.55 -4.52
CA HIS A 572 0.38 29.25 -5.03
C HIS A 572 -0.08 29.33 -6.48
N VAL A 573 -0.31 30.55 -7.00
CA VAL A 573 -0.83 30.72 -8.35
C VAL A 573 0.22 30.31 -9.38
N PRO A 574 -0.10 29.35 -10.29
CA PRO A 574 0.84 28.90 -11.30
C PRO A 574 1.24 30.02 -12.26
N ALA A 575 2.50 30.05 -12.63
CA ALA A 575 3.02 30.93 -13.67
C ALA A 575 2.47 30.54 -15.05
N LYS A 576 2.35 29.24 -15.28
CA LYS A 576 1.78 28.67 -16.53
C LYS A 576 0.75 27.62 -16.19
N ILE A 577 -0.32 27.55 -16.98
CA ILE A 577 -1.37 26.54 -16.93
C ILE A 577 -1.49 25.95 -18.34
N ILE A 578 -1.32 24.65 -18.47
CA ILE A 578 -1.18 23.97 -19.78
C ILE A 578 -2.15 22.79 -19.81
N LYS A 579 -2.91 22.65 -20.92
CA LYS A 579 -3.79 21.50 -21.15
C LYS A 579 -2.98 20.30 -21.61
N VAL A 580 -3.31 19.13 -21.06
CA VAL A 580 -2.77 17.83 -21.48
C VAL A 580 -3.88 16.81 -21.64
N SER A 581 -3.65 15.78 -22.43
CA SER A 581 -4.64 14.73 -22.65
C SER A 581 -4.70 13.73 -21.50
N ASP A 582 -3.59 13.52 -20.78
CA ASP A 582 -3.53 12.60 -19.64
C ASP A 582 -2.45 12.98 -18.64
N ILE A 583 -2.66 12.57 -17.38
CA ILE A 583 -1.72 12.80 -16.26
C ILE A 583 -0.90 11.54 -16.02
N PRO A 584 0.44 11.59 -16.05
CA PRO A 584 1.29 10.43 -15.84
C PRO A 584 1.20 9.90 -14.41
N ARG A 585 1.03 8.57 -14.31
CA ARG A 585 0.84 7.87 -13.04
C ARG A 585 1.73 6.66 -12.93
N THR A 586 2.12 6.36 -11.71
CA THR A 586 2.70 5.06 -11.40
C THR A 586 1.65 3.97 -11.54
N ARG A 587 2.07 2.70 -11.66
CA ARG A 587 1.15 1.56 -11.72
C ARG A 587 0.32 1.37 -10.45
N SER A 588 0.73 1.97 -9.34
CA SER A 588 -0.06 2.04 -8.10
C SER A 588 -1.03 3.24 -8.05
N GLY A 589 -1.20 3.97 -9.17
CA GLY A 589 -2.12 5.09 -9.30
C GLY A 589 -1.60 6.44 -8.75
N LYS A 590 -0.37 6.51 -8.24
CA LYS A 590 0.22 7.77 -7.74
C LYS A 590 0.62 8.68 -8.89
N ILE A 591 0.36 9.98 -8.77
CA ILE A 591 0.82 11.01 -9.73
C ILE A 591 2.36 11.00 -9.79
N ALA A 592 2.90 11.06 -11.01
CA ALA A 592 4.34 11.00 -11.25
C ALA A 592 4.96 12.41 -11.34
N GLU A 593 4.81 13.23 -10.30
CA GLU A 593 5.26 14.63 -10.24
C GLU A 593 6.75 14.79 -10.55
N ILE A 594 7.58 13.95 -9.94
CA ILE A 594 9.03 14.00 -10.14
C ILE A 594 9.40 13.72 -11.60
N THR A 595 8.70 12.78 -12.24
CA THR A 595 8.93 12.45 -13.65
C THR A 595 8.65 13.67 -14.55
N VAL A 596 7.49 14.32 -14.35
CA VAL A 596 7.14 15.53 -15.13
C VAL A 596 8.08 16.68 -14.82
N ARG A 597 8.41 16.91 -13.55
CA ARG A 597 9.39 17.92 -13.16
C ARG A 597 10.72 17.71 -13.87
N ASP A 598 11.21 16.48 -13.90
CA ASP A 598 12.49 16.16 -14.52
C ASP A 598 12.44 16.39 -16.04
N ILE A 599 11.34 16.03 -16.72
CA ILE A 599 11.13 16.29 -18.16
C ILE A 599 11.18 17.79 -18.45
N ILE A 600 10.35 18.60 -17.78
CA ILE A 600 10.28 20.04 -18.09
C ILE A 600 11.55 20.83 -17.70
N ASN A 601 12.41 20.23 -16.89
CA ASN A 601 13.73 20.78 -16.57
C ASN A 601 14.86 20.18 -17.42
N GLY A 602 14.55 19.43 -18.49
CA GLY A 602 15.54 18.86 -19.42
C GLY A 602 16.39 17.73 -18.82
N MET A 603 15.96 17.15 -17.71
CA MET A 603 16.65 16.03 -17.07
C MET A 603 16.22 14.69 -17.68
N LYS A 604 17.16 13.76 -17.79
CA LYS A 604 16.87 12.42 -18.33
C LYS A 604 15.98 11.64 -17.36
N VAL A 605 14.78 11.29 -17.81
CA VAL A 605 13.85 10.45 -17.05
C VAL A 605 14.39 9.02 -16.95
N LYS A 606 14.35 8.49 -15.74
CA LYS A 606 14.69 7.11 -15.41
C LYS A 606 13.40 6.39 -14.98
N ASN A 607 13.22 5.12 -15.33
CA ASN A 607 12.05 4.29 -14.96
C ASN A 607 10.71 4.65 -15.63
N LEU A 608 10.68 4.94 -16.91
CA LEU A 608 9.45 5.09 -17.69
C LEU A 608 8.47 3.91 -17.51
N GLU A 609 8.99 2.73 -17.28
CA GLU A 609 8.22 1.49 -17.15
C GLU A 609 7.50 1.32 -15.80
N ALA A 610 7.84 2.15 -14.82
CA ALA A 610 7.08 2.23 -13.57
C ALA A 610 5.74 2.96 -13.74
N LEU A 611 5.54 3.59 -14.89
CA LEU A 611 4.31 4.32 -15.20
C LEU A 611 3.25 3.39 -15.80
N ALA A 612 2.01 3.69 -15.49
CA ALA A 612 0.85 3.03 -16.07
C ALA A 612 0.58 3.52 -17.50
N ASN A 613 0.84 4.81 -17.76
CA ASN A 613 0.53 5.51 -19.01
C ASN A 613 1.73 6.32 -19.54
N PRO A 614 2.90 5.69 -19.83
CA PRO A 614 4.11 6.43 -20.22
C PRO A 614 3.98 7.19 -21.54
N VAL A 615 3.03 6.81 -22.40
CA VAL A 615 2.81 7.46 -23.71
C VAL A 615 2.45 8.94 -23.55
N CYS A 616 1.75 9.33 -22.48
CA CYS A 616 1.38 10.74 -22.27
C CYS A 616 2.59 11.66 -21.99
N LEU A 617 3.76 11.12 -21.65
CA LEU A 617 4.93 11.93 -21.35
C LEU A 617 5.43 12.78 -22.53
N SER A 618 5.16 12.36 -23.76
CA SER A 618 5.49 13.14 -24.95
C SER A 618 4.84 14.54 -24.97
N GLU A 619 3.70 14.72 -24.28
CA GLU A 619 3.04 16.01 -24.16
C GLU A 619 3.72 16.98 -23.20
N TYR A 620 4.65 16.48 -22.36
CA TYR A 620 5.41 17.28 -21.40
C TYR A 620 6.81 17.62 -21.90
N GLU A 621 7.17 17.13 -23.09
CA GLU A 621 8.47 17.39 -23.72
C GLU A 621 8.41 18.58 -24.67
N ASN A 622 9.44 19.43 -24.68
CA ASN A 622 9.62 20.52 -25.65
C ASN A 622 8.43 21.51 -25.75
N ILE A 623 7.81 21.82 -24.61
CA ILE A 623 6.66 22.74 -24.55
C ILE A 623 7.15 24.18 -24.76
N GLU A 624 6.73 24.82 -25.88
CA GLU A 624 7.15 26.18 -26.25
C GLU A 624 6.77 27.22 -25.18
N GLU A 625 5.61 27.09 -24.55
CA GLU A 625 5.12 27.99 -23.49
C GLU A 625 6.01 28.00 -22.26
N LEU A 626 6.83 26.97 -22.06
CA LEU A 626 7.78 26.89 -20.93
C LEU A 626 9.14 27.55 -21.22
N ASN A 627 9.35 28.02 -22.44
CA ASN A 627 10.59 28.71 -22.82
C ASN A 627 10.52 30.23 -22.62
N ASN A 628 9.34 30.74 -22.18
CA ASN A 628 9.07 32.17 -21.99
C ASN A 628 8.72 32.51 -20.55
#